data_8529fb4b3356fc538a0d6104f40fc091
#
_entry.id   8529fb4b3356fc538a0d6104f40fc091
#
_cell.length_a   1.000
_cell.length_b   1.000
_cell.length_c   1.000
_cell.angle_alpha   90.00
_cell.angle_beta   90.00
_cell.angle_gamma   90.00
#
_symmetry.space_group_name_H-M   'P 1'
#
loop_
_entity.id
_entity.type
_entity.pdbx_description
1 polymer ?
#
loop_
_entity_poly.entity_id
_entity_poly.type
_entity_poly.pdbx_seq_one_letter_code
_entity_poly.pdbx_strand_id
1 'polypeptide(L)'
;LAASISSFFIHGQSDYILSNLDSSKDDYAKIAMQIWEYAEMGYQEEKSSALLQNKLKESGFLVKAGVAGIPTAFVAEYNNGGPIIAILGEYDALPGLSQKALPYKITNGGRGGHACGHHLFGTASAAAAISLKKYIIKHRIKGTVRFYGCPAEEGGSGKVFMTRAGLFDDVDIALHWHADDENSANPRPALANKSAKFRFYGRSAHAAGAPEEGRSALDAVEAMNYMTNLMREHMDMSARIHYVITRGGQAPNVVPDFAEVYYYSRHPKREKVMALFDRIVKAAEGAALGTGTIMEYEMIGGTHDLLHVPTLQQMVHSNFTKIGGFKYNDQELAFA
;
A
#
# COMPACT_ATOMS: atom_id res chain seq x y z
N LEU A 1 4.07 -1.88 -46.28
CA LEU A 1 5.51 -1.87 -45.90
C LEU A 1 5.74 -1.23 -44.53
N ALA A 2 5.07 -0.10 -44.18
CA ALA A 2 5.21 0.55 -42.89
C ALA A 2 4.64 -0.29 -41.70
N ALA A 3 3.54 -1.02 -41.92
CA ALA A 3 2.92 -1.87 -40.89
C ALA A 3 3.74 -3.13 -40.54
N SER A 4 4.45 -3.69 -41.53
CA SER A 4 5.32 -4.88 -41.30
C SER A 4 6.62 -4.54 -40.60
N ILE A 5 7.16 -3.34 -40.80
CA ILE A 5 8.38 -2.88 -40.11
C ILE A 5 8.08 -2.60 -38.62
N SER A 6 6.92 -2.01 -38.29
CA SER A 6 6.49 -1.81 -36.92
C SER A 6 6.34 -3.12 -36.11
N SER A 7 5.80 -4.19 -36.73
CA SER A 7 5.63 -5.48 -36.09
C SER A 7 6.96 -6.19 -35.78
N PHE A 8 7.94 -6.08 -36.67
CA PHE A 8 9.28 -6.65 -36.47
C PHE A 8 10.05 -5.94 -35.34
N PHE A 9 9.94 -4.62 -35.24
CA PHE A 9 10.58 -3.85 -34.17
C PHE A 9 10.00 -4.21 -32.79
N ILE A 10 8.70 -4.42 -32.68
CA ILE A 10 8.03 -4.73 -31.40
C ILE A 10 8.42 -6.12 -30.86
N HIS A 11 8.63 -7.14 -31.70
CA HIS A 11 9.05 -8.46 -31.27
C HIS A 11 10.49 -8.45 -30.72
N GLY A 12 11.44 -7.87 -31.42
CA GLY A 12 12.83 -7.77 -30.97
C GLY A 12 13.04 -6.93 -29.70
N GLN A 13 12.08 -6.05 -29.38
CA GLN A 13 12.10 -5.24 -28.15
C GLN A 13 11.76 -6.08 -26.91
N SER A 14 10.68 -6.86 -26.97
CA SER A 14 10.26 -7.75 -25.89
C SER A 14 11.31 -8.80 -25.60
N ASP A 15 11.90 -9.41 -26.62
CA ASP A 15 12.90 -10.45 -26.51
C ASP A 15 14.18 -9.97 -25.79
N TYR A 16 14.60 -8.72 -26.07
CA TYR A 16 15.76 -8.15 -25.38
C TYR A 16 15.51 -7.94 -23.88
N ILE A 17 14.36 -7.41 -23.51
CA ILE A 17 13.99 -7.18 -22.11
C ILE A 17 13.85 -8.50 -21.37
N LEU A 18 13.12 -9.46 -21.96
CA LEU A 18 12.90 -10.78 -21.36
C LEU A 18 14.22 -11.54 -21.17
N SER A 19 15.11 -11.55 -22.18
CA SER A 19 16.41 -12.22 -22.07
C SER A 19 17.29 -11.61 -20.98
N ASN A 20 17.23 -10.28 -20.77
CA ASN A 20 17.94 -9.63 -19.68
C ASN A 20 17.39 -10.02 -18.30
N LEU A 21 16.08 -10.14 -18.18
CA LEU A 21 15.43 -10.57 -16.93
C LEU A 21 15.75 -12.02 -16.64
N ASP A 22 15.62 -12.92 -17.62
CA ASP A 22 15.92 -14.35 -17.48
C ASP A 22 17.39 -14.60 -17.07
N SER A 23 18.32 -13.86 -17.66
CA SER A 23 19.76 -13.98 -17.31
C SER A 23 20.08 -13.54 -15.88
N SER A 24 19.21 -12.77 -15.24
CA SER A 24 19.43 -12.21 -13.90
C SER A 24 18.37 -12.69 -12.89
N LYS A 25 17.49 -13.62 -13.26
CA LYS A 25 16.37 -14.06 -12.42
C LYS A 25 16.80 -14.60 -11.06
N ASP A 26 17.89 -15.39 -11.01
CA ASP A 26 18.38 -15.98 -9.77
C ASP A 26 18.93 -14.93 -8.80
N ASP A 27 19.52 -13.85 -9.31
CA ASP A 27 19.98 -12.74 -8.47
C ASP A 27 18.80 -11.95 -7.91
N TYR A 28 17.77 -11.71 -8.72
CA TYR A 28 16.55 -11.06 -8.22
C TYR A 28 15.78 -11.96 -7.25
N ALA A 29 15.74 -13.27 -7.48
CA ALA A 29 15.15 -14.21 -6.53
C ALA A 29 15.85 -14.17 -5.16
N LYS A 30 17.20 -14.09 -5.12
CA LYS A 30 17.94 -13.91 -3.88
C LYS A 30 17.58 -12.61 -3.17
N ILE A 31 17.47 -11.49 -3.89
CA ILE A 31 17.07 -10.20 -3.32
C ILE A 31 15.66 -10.30 -2.72
N ALA A 32 14.70 -10.88 -3.45
CA ALA A 32 13.35 -11.07 -2.97
C ALA A 32 13.31 -11.93 -1.70
N MET A 33 14.07 -13.03 -1.66
CA MET A 33 14.16 -13.89 -0.47
C MET A 33 14.83 -13.21 0.71
N GLN A 34 15.83 -12.34 0.50
CA GLN A 34 16.42 -11.55 1.58
C GLN A 34 15.42 -10.57 2.18
N ILE A 35 14.62 -9.87 1.35
CA ILE A 35 13.55 -9.00 1.83
C ILE A 35 12.49 -9.80 2.58
N TRP A 36 12.12 -10.99 2.06
CA TRP A 36 11.25 -11.93 2.76
C TRP A 36 11.75 -12.28 4.16
N GLU A 37 13.04 -12.58 4.29
CA GLU A 37 13.65 -12.95 5.58
C GLU A 37 13.73 -11.76 6.55
N TYR A 38 13.97 -10.54 6.05
CA TYR A 38 14.00 -9.35 6.88
C TYR A 38 12.63 -9.06 7.49
N ALA A 39 11.56 -9.23 6.73
CA ALA A 39 10.18 -9.04 7.14
C ALA A 39 9.98 -7.76 7.98
N GLU A 40 10.57 -6.66 7.54
CA GLU A 40 10.53 -5.36 8.21
C GLU A 40 9.20 -4.68 7.97
N MET A 41 8.58 -4.20 9.05
CA MET A 41 7.29 -3.51 8.99
C MET A 41 7.45 -2.06 8.55
N GLY A 42 6.35 -1.45 8.15
CA GLY A 42 6.30 -0.09 7.66
C GLY A 42 7.06 0.92 8.51
N TYR A 43 7.83 1.78 7.85
CA TYR A 43 8.79 2.74 8.41
C TYR A 43 10.02 2.15 9.12
N GLN A 44 10.16 0.82 9.14
CA GLN A 44 11.28 0.10 9.74
C GLN A 44 12.07 -0.72 8.70
N GLU A 45 11.81 -0.52 7.42
CA GLU A 45 12.35 -1.29 6.30
C GLU A 45 13.80 -0.88 5.95
N GLU A 46 14.66 -0.75 6.94
CA GLU A 46 16.04 -0.24 6.76
C GLU A 46 16.89 -1.14 5.86
N LYS A 47 16.86 -2.46 6.09
CA LYS A 47 17.66 -3.43 5.34
C LYS A 47 17.08 -3.64 3.95
N SER A 48 15.76 -3.76 3.83
CA SER A 48 15.04 -3.95 2.57
C SER A 48 15.25 -2.75 1.64
N SER A 49 15.10 -1.54 2.17
CA SER A 49 15.37 -0.30 1.44
C SER A 49 16.83 -0.22 1.01
N ALA A 50 17.79 -0.47 1.92
CA ALA A 50 19.22 -0.42 1.60
C ALA A 50 19.62 -1.43 0.52
N LEU A 51 19.05 -2.64 0.57
CA LEU A 51 19.31 -3.69 -0.42
C LEU A 51 18.88 -3.25 -1.83
N LEU A 52 17.68 -2.74 -1.98
CA LEU A 52 17.17 -2.23 -3.26
C LEU A 52 17.95 -1.00 -3.74
N GLN A 53 18.28 -0.05 -2.84
CA GLN A 53 19.11 1.10 -3.16
C GLN A 53 20.48 0.69 -3.70
N ASN A 54 21.15 -0.28 -3.06
CA ASN A 54 22.45 -0.77 -3.48
C ASN A 54 22.38 -1.41 -4.86
N LYS A 55 21.39 -2.26 -5.11
CA LYS A 55 21.18 -2.89 -6.43
C LYS A 55 20.98 -1.86 -7.54
N LEU A 56 20.24 -0.79 -7.26
CA LEU A 56 20.00 0.29 -8.23
C LEU A 56 21.26 1.15 -8.42
N LYS A 57 22.02 1.47 -7.35
CA LYS A 57 23.33 2.16 -7.45
C LYS A 57 24.33 1.37 -8.29
N GLU A 58 24.49 0.07 -8.01
CA GLU A 58 25.36 -0.84 -8.80
C GLU A 58 24.93 -0.89 -10.26
N SER A 59 23.63 -0.75 -10.52
CA SER A 59 23.08 -0.67 -11.88
C SER A 59 23.20 0.74 -12.49
N GLY A 60 23.87 1.70 -11.81
CA GLY A 60 24.17 3.04 -12.31
C GLY A 60 22.98 4.01 -12.27
N PHE A 61 22.10 3.88 -11.29
CA PHE A 61 21.12 4.92 -10.94
C PHE A 61 21.70 5.89 -9.91
N LEU A 62 21.33 7.15 -9.99
CA LEU A 62 21.54 8.11 -8.93
C LEU A 62 20.47 7.94 -7.86
N VAL A 63 20.85 7.58 -6.64
CA VAL A 63 19.91 7.29 -5.55
C VAL A 63 19.89 8.42 -4.53
N LYS A 64 18.70 8.95 -4.26
CA LYS A 64 18.40 9.91 -3.20
C LYS A 64 17.56 9.22 -2.13
N ALA A 65 18.16 8.94 -0.99
CA ALA A 65 17.49 8.32 0.16
C ALA A 65 16.88 9.35 1.11
N GLY A 66 15.99 8.92 2.00
CA GLY A 66 15.37 9.77 3.03
C GLY A 66 14.41 10.82 2.46
N VAL A 67 13.82 10.56 1.29
CA VAL A 67 12.90 11.53 0.66
C VAL A 67 11.59 11.64 1.45
N ALA A 68 10.92 12.78 1.31
CA ALA A 68 9.67 13.08 2.03
C ALA A 68 9.80 13.00 3.58
N GLY A 69 11.01 13.10 4.13
CA GLY A 69 11.26 12.95 5.56
C GLY A 69 11.13 11.52 6.09
N ILE A 70 11.06 10.52 5.21
CA ILE A 70 10.95 9.10 5.57
C ILE A 70 12.31 8.43 5.31
N PRO A 71 13.03 7.99 6.36
CA PRO A 71 14.38 7.41 6.22
C PRO A 71 14.48 6.25 5.23
N THR A 72 13.44 5.41 5.18
CA THR A 72 13.39 4.21 4.33
C THR A 72 12.85 4.48 2.92
N ALA A 73 12.30 5.68 2.63
CA ALA A 73 11.88 6.07 1.30
C ALA A 73 13.07 6.56 0.45
N PHE A 74 13.05 6.24 -0.84
CA PHE A 74 14.10 6.71 -1.75
C PHE A 74 13.60 6.86 -3.19
N VAL A 75 14.33 7.63 -3.97
CA VAL A 75 14.16 7.75 -5.43
C VAL A 75 15.48 7.41 -6.09
N ALA A 76 15.45 6.52 -7.08
CA ALA A 76 16.58 6.17 -7.91
C ALA A 76 16.32 6.62 -9.35
N GLU A 77 17.16 7.47 -9.90
CA GLU A 77 16.95 8.07 -11.22
C GLU A 77 18.08 7.74 -12.19
N TYR A 78 17.70 7.37 -13.40
CA TYR A 78 18.55 7.41 -14.57
C TYR A 78 17.96 8.42 -15.55
N ASN A 79 18.63 9.56 -15.71
CA ASN A 79 18.18 10.66 -16.54
C ASN A 79 18.93 10.68 -17.89
N ASN A 80 18.18 10.56 -18.98
CA ASN A 80 18.67 10.73 -20.36
C ASN A 80 17.79 11.69 -21.17
N GLY A 81 17.11 12.63 -20.46
CA GLY A 81 16.10 13.50 -21.04
C GLY A 81 14.82 12.74 -21.46
N GLY A 82 13.93 13.41 -22.21
CA GLY A 82 12.65 12.84 -22.64
C GLY A 82 11.66 12.64 -21.49
N PRO A 83 10.60 11.85 -21.70
CA PRO A 83 9.56 11.65 -20.69
C PRO A 83 10.10 10.91 -19.47
N ILE A 84 9.50 11.23 -18.32
CA ILE A 84 9.83 10.63 -17.02
C ILE A 84 8.86 9.46 -16.75
N ILE A 85 9.40 8.25 -16.73
CA ILE A 85 8.67 7.03 -16.43
C ILE A 85 8.99 6.62 -14.99
N ALA A 86 8.00 6.70 -14.12
CA ALA A 86 8.06 6.24 -12.74
C ALA A 86 7.67 4.76 -12.65
N ILE A 87 8.47 3.99 -11.94
CA ILE A 87 8.19 2.61 -11.56
C ILE A 87 8.20 2.56 -10.03
N LEU A 88 7.08 2.16 -9.44
CA LEU A 88 6.91 2.11 -7.99
C LEU A 88 7.22 0.71 -7.48
N GLY A 89 7.79 0.61 -6.28
CA GLY A 89 8.05 -0.66 -5.59
C GLY A 89 7.86 -0.51 -4.09
N GLU A 90 7.23 -1.50 -3.48
CA GLU A 90 6.99 -1.62 -2.04
C GLU A 90 7.86 -2.74 -1.47
N TYR A 91 8.10 -2.74 -0.16
CA TYR A 91 8.98 -3.71 0.52
C TYR A 91 8.71 -3.85 2.02
N ASP A 92 7.59 -3.34 2.51
CA ASP A 92 7.15 -3.51 3.89
C ASP A 92 6.39 -4.82 4.11
N ALA A 93 6.48 -5.36 5.33
CA ALA A 93 5.81 -6.58 5.77
C ALA A 93 4.62 -6.27 6.68
N LEU A 94 3.70 -7.23 6.77
CA LEU A 94 2.55 -7.20 7.66
C LEU A 94 2.89 -7.73 9.05
N PRO A 95 2.39 -7.09 10.14
CA PRO A 95 2.60 -7.59 11.49
C PRO A 95 1.85 -8.91 11.75
N GLY A 96 2.42 -9.79 12.55
CA GLY A 96 1.78 -11.02 13.02
C GLY A 96 1.65 -12.14 11.98
N LEU A 97 2.14 -11.94 10.74
CA LEU A 97 2.00 -12.89 9.64
C LEU A 97 3.33 -13.57 9.26
N SER A 98 4.15 -13.88 10.28
CA SER A 98 5.42 -14.58 10.04
C SER A 98 5.20 -15.97 9.47
N GLN A 99 5.99 -16.31 8.44
CA GLN A 99 5.83 -17.55 7.67
C GLN A 99 7.20 -18.08 7.24
N LYS A 100 7.41 -19.40 7.34
CA LYS A 100 8.55 -20.06 6.69
C LYS A 100 8.28 -20.18 5.18
N ALA A 101 9.34 -20.18 4.38
CA ALA A 101 9.26 -20.41 2.93
C ALA A 101 8.95 -21.89 2.62
N LEU A 102 7.75 -22.32 2.97
CA LEU A 102 7.25 -23.69 2.83
C LEU A 102 5.83 -23.65 2.26
N PRO A 103 5.40 -24.68 1.51
CA PRO A 103 4.07 -24.75 0.88
C PRO A 103 2.93 -25.05 1.87
N TYR A 104 3.12 -24.79 3.14
CA TYR A 104 2.09 -24.95 4.18
C TYR A 104 2.31 -23.93 5.30
N LYS A 105 1.25 -23.56 5.98
CA LYS A 105 1.27 -22.53 7.00
C LYS A 105 2.05 -22.96 8.24
N ILE A 106 3.22 -22.35 8.45
CA ILE A 106 4.02 -22.50 9.67
C ILE A 106 4.80 -21.23 9.98
N THR A 107 4.64 -20.71 11.17
CA THR A 107 5.36 -19.50 11.60
C THR A 107 6.86 -19.76 11.72
N ASN A 108 7.68 -18.75 11.43
CA ASN A 108 9.11 -18.75 11.73
C ASN A 108 9.42 -18.12 13.12
N GLY A 109 8.39 -17.67 13.87
CA GLY A 109 8.53 -17.00 15.16
C GLY A 109 8.85 -15.51 15.07
N GLY A 110 8.93 -14.95 13.86
CA GLY A 110 9.16 -13.52 13.63
C GLY A 110 7.93 -12.66 13.92
N ARG A 111 8.14 -11.33 13.98
CA ARG A 111 7.08 -10.34 14.25
C ARG A 111 6.25 -9.98 13.02
N GLY A 112 6.80 -10.11 11.81
CA GLY A 112 6.18 -9.77 10.56
C GLY A 112 6.36 -10.83 9.49
N GLY A 113 5.64 -10.70 8.37
CA GLY A 113 5.77 -11.56 7.19
C GLY A 113 5.18 -10.91 5.94
N HIS A 114 5.70 -11.32 4.78
CA HIS A 114 5.31 -10.77 3.48
C HIS A 114 4.08 -11.47 2.88
N ALA A 115 2.93 -11.40 3.59
CA ALA A 115 1.69 -11.99 3.12
C ALA A 115 1.06 -11.23 1.93
N CYS A 116 1.44 -9.97 1.72
CA CYS A 116 1.00 -9.14 0.61
C CYS A 116 1.92 -9.17 -0.62
N GLY A 117 3.05 -9.89 -0.55
CA GLY A 117 3.97 -10.05 -1.68
C GLY A 117 4.89 -8.87 -1.96
N HIS A 118 5.05 -7.90 -1.04
CA HIS A 118 5.86 -6.69 -1.27
C HIS A 118 7.37 -7.00 -1.49
N HIS A 119 7.89 -8.10 -0.96
CA HIS A 119 9.26 -8.57 -1.29
C HIS A 119 9.45 -8.87 -2.78
N LEU A 120 8.40 -9.40 -3.44
CA LEU A 120 8.39 -9.60 -4.90
C LEU A 120 8.15 -8.27 -5.62
N PHE A 121 7.23 -7.46 -5.11
CA PHE A 121 6.86 -6.19 -5.72
C PHE A 121 8.05 -5.24 -5.83
N GLY A 122 8.75 -4.95 -4.75
CA GLY A 122 9.91 -4.08 -4.76
C GLY A 122 11.04 -4.59 -5.67
N THR A 123 11.31 -5.90 -5.59
CA THR A 123 12.38 -6.54 -6.37
C THR A 123 12.07 -6.56 -7.86
N ALA A 124 10.88 -6.99 -8.27
CA ALA A 124 10.52 -7.07 -9.68
C ALA A 124 10.40 -5.67 -10.32
N SER A 125 9.90 -4.69 -9.58
CA SER A 125 9.87 -3.29 -10.02
C SER A 125 11.29 -2.72 -10.21
N ALA A 126 12.23 -3.03 -9.32
CA ALA A 126 13.64 -2.64 -9.51
C ALA A 126 14.28 -3.33 -10.73
N ALA A 127 13.98 -4.61 -10.94
CA ALA A 127 14.42 -5.35 -12.12
C ALA A 127 13.88 -4.74 -13.42
N ALA A 128 12.59 -4.34 -13.43
CA ALA A 128 11.96 -3.66 -14.55
C ALA A 128 12.62 -2.30 -14.84
N ALA A 129 12.89 -1.49 -13.82
CA ALA A 129 13.59 -0.21 -13.97
C ALA A 129 15.00 -0.38 -14.56
N ILE A 130 15.76 -1.37 -14.06
CA ILE A 130 17.10 -1.69 -14.56
C ILE A 130 17.06 -2.15 -16.02
N SER A 131 16.10 -3.01 -16.36
CA SER A 131 15.93 -3.52 -17.73
C SER A 131 15.52 -2.41 -18.70
N LEU A 132 14.60 -1.53 -18.30
CA LEU A 132 14.19 -0.37 -19.08
C LEU A 132 15.37 0.58 -19.33
N LYS A 133 16.17 0.88 -18.30
CA LYS A 133 17.40 1.65 -18.45
C LYS A 133 18.35 1.03 -19.49
N LYS A 134 18.63 -0.28 -19.39
CA LYS A 134 19.49 -0.99 -20.36
C LYS A 134 18.94 -0.88 -21.77
N TYR A 135 17.61 -0.98 -21.92
CA TYR A 135 16.93 -0.85 -23.21
C TYR A 135 17.12 0.56 -23.79
N ILE A 136 16.87 1.60 -22.99
CA ILE A 136 17.05 3.02 -23.39
C ILE A 136 18.48 3.29 -23.88
N ILE A 137 19.48 2.79 -23.15
CA ILE A 137 20.90 2.95 -23.50
C ILE A 137 21.20 2.23 -24.83
N LYS A 138 20.81 0.97 -24.94
CA LYS A 138 21.08 0.14 -26.15
C LYS A 138 20.50 0.75 -27.41
N HIS A 139 19.29 1.27 -27.31
CA HIS A 139 18.56 1.82 -28.46
C HIS A 139 18.71 3.33 -28.62
N ARG A 140 19.52 3.99 -27.77
CA ARG A 140 19.77 5.44 -27.78
C ARG A 140 18.47 6.26 -27.75
N ILE A 141 17.49 5.80 -26.98
CA ILE A 141 16.20 6.45 -26.80
C ILE A 141 16.33 7.54 -25.74
N LYS A 142 15.66 8.67 -25.92
CA LYS A 142 15.50 9.67 -24.88
C LYS A 142 14.40 9.23 -23.90
N GLY A 143 14.69 9.26 -22.61
CA GLY A 143 13.76 8.90 -21.54
C GLY A 143 14.47 8.89 -20.20
N THR A 144 13.74 9.26 -19.16
CA THR A 144 14.18 9.21 -17.78
C THR A 144 13.45 8.06 -17.08
N VAL A 145 14.19 7.19 -16.45
CA VAL A 145 13.62 6.10 -15.62
C VAL A 145 13.81 6.45 -14.16
N ARG A 146 12.72 6.49 -13.43
CA ARG A 146 12.74 6.82 -12.01
C ARG A 146 12.06 5.70 -11.22
N PHE A 147 12.84 5.00 -10.38
CA PHE A 147 12.29 4.03 -9.44
C PHE A 147 11.98 4.74 -8.12
N TYR A 148 10.78 4.52 -7.59
CA TYR A 148 10.34 5.03 -6.31
C TYR A 148 10.26 3.88 -5.30
N GLY A 149 11.15 3.88 -4.32
CA GLY A 149 11.06 3.01 -3.16
C GLY A 149 10.05 3.56 -2.17
N CYS A 150 8.88 2.89 -2.10
CA CYS A 150 7.70 3.33 -1.37
C CYS A 150 7.52 2.48 -0.12
N PRO A 151 7.97 2.95 1.07
CA PRO A 151 7.79 2.22 2.32
C PRO A 151 6.38 2.37 2.88
N ALA A 152 6.07 1.54 3.87
CA ALA A 152 4.90 1.65 4.75
C ALA A 152 3.57 1.75 4.00
N GLU A 153 3.35 0.89 2.99
CA GLU A 153 2.04 0.80 2.34
C GLU A 153 1.01 0.24 3.32
N GLU A 154 1.38 -0.78 4.11
CA GLU A 154 0.54 -1.47 5.08
C GLU A 154 0.19 -0.59 6.29
N GLY A 155 -0.75 0.32 6.06
CA GLY A 155 -1.31 1.21 7.08
C GLY A 155 -0.51 2.47 7.39
N GLY A 156 0.68 2.67 6.80
CA GLY A 156 1.52 3.85 7.02
C GLY A 156 1.34 4.96 5.99
N SER A 157 0.78 4.65 4.81
CA SER A 157 0.51 5.61 3.73
C SER A 157 1.77 6.34 3.21
N GLY A 158 2.93 5.68 3.11
CA GLY A 158 4.20 6.30 2.70
C GLY A 158 4.11 7.08 1.40
N LYS A 159 3.41 6.54 0.37
CA LYS A 159 3.20 7.23 -0.91
C LYS A 159 2.44 8.55 -0.78
N VAL A 160 1.54 8.68 0.20
CA VAL A 160 0.82 9.94 0.47
C VAL A 160 1.80 11.04 0.89
N PHE A 161 2.75 10.73 1.76
CA PHE A 161 3.80 11.68 2.15
C PHE A 161 4.73 12.02 0.97
N MET A 162 5.10 11.04 0.17
CA MET A 162 5.91 11.22 -1.04
C MET A 162 5.20 12.14 -2.06
N THR A 163 3.89 11.94 -2.27
CA THR A 163 3.07 12.80 -3.14
C THR A 163 2.96 14.21 -2.58
N ARG A 164 2.72 14.38 -1.28
CA ARG A 164 2.67 15.69 -0.63
C ARG A 164 4.00 16.45 -0.69
N ALA A 165 5.11 15.73 -0.76
CA ALA A 165 6.45 16.30 -0.96
C ALA A 165 6.75 16.65 -2.43
N GLY A 166 5.79 16.50 -3.35
CA GLY A 166 5.93 16.84 -4.77
C GLY A 166 6.80 15.88 -5.58
N LEU A 167 7.08 14.68 -5.07
CA LEU A 167 8.01 13.76 -5.75
C LEU A 167 7.50 13.20 -7.07
N PHE A 168 6.22 13.34 -7.35
CA PHE A 168 5.58 12.86 -8.58
C PHE A 168 5.11 13.98 -9.51
N ASP A 169 5.32 15.27 -9.17
CA ASP A 169 4.72 16.39 -9.89
C ASP A 169 5.22 16.55 -11.34
N ASP A 170 6.42 16.07 -11.63
CA ASP A 170 7.05 16.09 -12.95
C ASP A 170 7.01 14.76 -13.70
N VAL A 171 6.28 13.75 -13.17
CA VAL A 171 6.19 12.42 -13.76
C VAL A 171 5.16 12.39 -14.87
N ASP A 172 5.57 11.93 -16.07
CA ASP A 172 4.65 11.79 -17.22
C ASP A 172 3.83 10.49 -17.15
N ILE A 173 4.46 9.37 -16.70
CA ILE A 173 3.84 8.06 -16.62
C ILE A 173 4.27 7.38 -15.33
N ALA A 174 3.31 6.93 -14.53
CA ALA A 174 3.55 6.10 -13.35
C ALA A 174 3.03 4.67 -13.59
N LEU A 175 3.91 3.69 -13.36
CA LEU A 175 3.60 2.27 -13.49
C LEU A 175 3.71 1.59 -12.13
N HIS A 176 2.71 0.78 -11.84
CA HIS A 176 2.55 0.07 -10.58
C HIS A 176 1.91 -1.29 -10.85
N TRP A 177 2.25 -2.29 -10.06
CA TRP A 177 1.59 -3.59 -10.07
C TRP A 177 1.40 -4.08 -8.63
N HIS A 178 0.61 -5.10 -8.43
CA HIS A 178 0.44 -5.72 -7.12
C HIS A 178 0.26 -7.22 -7.28
N ALA A 179 0.78 -8.01 -6.36
CA ALA A 179 0.58 -9.45 -6.34
C ALA A 179 -0.91 -9.76 -6.10
N ASP A 180 -1.44 -10.72 -6.87
CA ASP A 180 -2.84 -11.18 -6.78
C ASP A 180 -2.90 -12.64 -7.22
N ASP A 181 -4.07 -13.27 -7.15
CA ASP A 181 -4.33 -14.66 -7.55
C ASP A 181 -4.50 -14.84 -9.07
N GLU A 182 -4.56 -13.74 -9.82
CA GLU A 182 -4.65 -13.74 -11.29
C GLU A 182 -3.80 -12.66 -11.95
N ASN A 183 -3.31 -12.92 -13.18
CA ASN A 183 -2.66 -11.91 -13.99
C ASN A 183 -3.72 -11.06 -14.71
N SER A 184 -3.93 -9.84 -14.27
CA SER A 184 -4.91 -8.92 -14.84
C SER A 184 -4.31 -7.56 -15.16
N ALA A 185 -4.63 -7.02 -16.35
CA ALA A 185 -4.33 -5.65 -16.72
C ALA A 185 -5.53 -4.72 -16.53
N ASN A 186 -6.63 -5.25 -16.02
CA ASN A 186 -7.82 -4.48 -15.67
C ASN A 186 -7.95 -4.40 -14.14
N PRO A 187 -7.21 -3.50 -13.48
CA PRO A 187 -7.28 -3.38 -12.04
C PRO A 187 -8.71 -3.06 -11.64
N ARG A 188 -9.24 -3.85 -10.73
CA ARG A 188 -10.47 -3.47 -10.03
C ARG A 188 -10.21 -2.14 -9.34
N PRO A 189 -11.19 -1.21 -9.27
CA PRO A 189 -10.97 0.05 -8.61
C PRO A 189 -10.56 -0.23 -7.15
N ALA A 190 -9.35 0.20 -6.77
CA ALA A 190 -9.00 0.26 -5.36
C ALA A 190 -9.91 1.28 -4.72
N LEU A 191 -10.48 0.94 -3.55
CA LEU A 191 -11.37 1.86 -2.86
C LEU A 191 -10.57 3.02 -2.29
N ALA A 192 -10.98 4.24 -2.60
CA ALA A 192 -10.55 5.39 -1.82
C ALA A 192 -10.88 5.16 -0.35
N ASN A 193 -10.03 5.59 0.55
CA ASN A 193 -10.26 5.47 1.99
C ASN A 193 -9.96 6.75 2.75
N LYS A 194 -10.52 6.83 3.96
CA LYS A 194 -10.16 7.80 4.99
C LYS A 194 -10.27 7.12 6.34
N SER A 195 -9.23 7.25 7.15
CA SER A 195 -9.14 6.58 8.44
C SER A 195 -8.72 7.54 9.54
N ALA A 196 -9.32 7.37 10.71
CA ALA A 196 -9.04 8.18 11.89
C ALA A 196 -9.26 7.40 13.18
N LYS A 197 -8.52 7.78 14.22
CA LYS A 197 -8.76 7.38 15.59
C LYS A 197 -9.58 8.45 16.27
N PHE A 198 -10.73 8.06 16.81
CA PHE A 198 -11.58 8.91 17.61
C PHE A 198 -11.32 8.61 19.07
N ARG A 199 -11.01 9.63 19.85
CA ARG A 199 -10.68 9.55 21.29
C ARG A 199 -11.74 10.31 22.07
N PHE A 200 -12.24 9.66 23.11
CA PHE A 200 -13.20 10.25 24.01
C PHE A 200 -12.55 10.37 25.39
N TYR A 201 -12.75 11.53 26.01
CA TYR A 201 -12.26 11.85 27.34
C TYR A 201 -13.45 12.11 28.24
N GLY A 202 -13.58 11.29 29.26
CA GLY A 202 -14.65 11.35 30.24
C GLY A 202 -14.13 11.71 31.63
N ARG A 203 -14.81 11.16 32.66
CA ARG A 203 -14.43 11.32 34.05
C ARG A 203 -14.59 9.99 34.79
N SER A 204 -13.52 9.50 35.41
CA SER A 204 -13.57 8.30 36.22
C SER A 204 -14.39 8.47 37.48
N ALA A 205 -15.06 7.40 37.88
CA ALA A 205 -15.73 7.26 39.16
C ALA A 205 -15.80 5.79 39.58
N HIS A 206 -16.07 5.53 40.86
CA HIS A 206 -16.36 4.18 41.30
C HIS A 206 -17.76 3.78 40.83
N ALA A 207 -17.85 2.78 39.96
CA ALA A 207 -19.09 2.44 39.25
C ALA A 207 -20.27 2.02 40.15
N ALA A 208 -20.00 1.54 41.35
CA ALA A 208 -21.03 1.20 42.33
C ALA A 208 -21.19 2.23 43.46
N GLY A 209 -20.11 2.97 43.79
CA GLY A 209 -20.12 3.88 44.96
C GLY A 209 -20.50 5.31 44.66
N ALA A 210 -20.22 5.80 43.44
CA ALA A 210 -20.51 7.17 43.03
C ALA A 210 -20.65 7.24 41.50
N PRO A 211 -21.54 6.45 40.86
CA PRO A 211 -21.64 6.38 39.40
C PRO A 211 -22.06 7.72 38.78
N GLU A 212 -22.86 8.53 39.49
CA GLU A 212 -23.33 9.86 39.09
C GLU A 212 -22.19 10.87 38.85
N GLU A 213 -21.06 10.67 39.49
CA GLU A 213 -19.86 11.49 39.30
C GLU A 213 -19.07 11.13 38.03
N GLY A 214 -19.32 9.95 37.46
CA GLY A 214 -18.63 9.47 36.26
C GLY A 214 -19.19 10.04 34.94
N ARG A 215 -18.36 10.07 33.94
CA ARG A 215 -18.73 10.26 32.52
C ARG A 215 -17.93 9.23 31.71
N SER A 216 -18.61 8.20 31.23
CA SER A 216 -17.95 7.08 30.58
C SER A 216 -17.54 7.42 29.15
N ALA A 217 -16.24 7.42 28.90
CA ALA A 217 -15.70 7.54 27.55
C ALA A 217 -16.03 6.30 26.68
N LEU A 218 -16.19 5.13 27.31
CA LEU A 218 -16.62 3.92 26.59
C LEU A 218 -18.06 4.03 26.10
N ASP A 219 -18.97 4.57 26.89
CA ASP A 219 -20.36 4.80 26.47
C ASP A 219 -20.43 5.75 25.27
N ALA A 220 -19.54 6.75 25.23
CA ALA A 220 -19.42 7.63 24.06
C ALA A 220 -18.96 6.86 22.81
N VAL A 221 -18.00 5.96 22.90
CA VAL A 221 -17.57 5.08 21.81
C VAL A 221 -18.72 4.17 21.37
N GLU A 222 -19.46 3.57 22.31
CA GLU A 222 -20.60 2.71 21.98
C GLU A 222 -21.73 3.50 21.31
N ALA A 223 -22.06 4.70 21.80
CA ALA A 223 -23.04 5.59 21.19
C ALA A 223 -22.64 6.00 19.77
N MET A 224 -21.38 6.37 19.55
CA MET A 224 -20.83 6.65 18.21
C MET A 224 -20.96 5.44 17.29
N ASN A 225 -20.58 4.26 17.75
CA ASN A 225 -20.64 3.02 16.98
C ASN A 225 -22.09 2.66 16.64
N TYR A 226 -23.02 2.84 17.56
CA TYR A 226 -24.43 2.61 17.33
C TYR A 226 -24.99 3.55 16.25
N MET A 227 -24.77 4.86 16.37
CA MET A 227 -25.19 5.85 15.37
C MET A 227 -24.56 5.59 14.00
N THR A 228 -23.28 5.20 13.97
CA THR A 228 -22.59 4.84 12.73
C THR A 228 -23.18 3.58 12.10
N ASN A 229 -23.58 2.58 12.88
CA ASN A 229 -24.24 1.38 12.38
C ASN A 229 -25.62 1.69 11.78
N LEU A 230 -26.39 2.61 12.36
CA LEU A 230 -27.65 3.08 11.77
C LEU A 230 -27.46 3.77 10.41
N MET A 231 -26.30 4.41 10.16
CA MET A 231 -26.03 5.03 8.86
C MET A 231 -25.90 4.01 7.72
N ARG A 232 -25.64 2.73 8.02
CA ARG A 232 -25.44 1.68 6.99
C ARG A 232 -26.66 1.48 6.09
N GLU A 233 -27.86 1.69 6.62
CA GLU A 233 -29.10 1.62 5.85
C GLU A 233 -29.27 2.84 4.89
N HIS A 234 -28.50 3.91 5.09
CA HIS A 234 -28.68 5.20 4.43
C HIS A 234 -27.36 5.69 3.80
N MET A 235 -26.53 4.77 3.31
CA MET A 235 -25.30 5.07 2.58
C MET A 235 -25.26 4.33 1.24
N ASP A 236 -24.36 4.75 0.36
CA ASP A 236 -24.16 4.11 -0.93
C ASP A 236 -23.78 2.62 -0.73
N MET A 237 -24.36 1.73 -1.55
CA MET A 237 -24.13 0.28 -1.46
C MET A 237 -22.66 -0.11 -1.64
N SER A 238 -21.90 0.69 -2.38
CA SER A 238 -20.46 0.49 -2.58
C SER A 238 -19.62 1.01 -1.41
N ALA A 239 -20.22 1.75 -0.48
CA ALA A 239 -19.52 2.26 0.69
C ALA A 239 -19.24 1.17 1.73
N ARG A 240 -18.14 1.33 2.46
CA ARG A 240 -17.80 0.46 3.60
C ARG A 240 -17.36 1.30 4.77
N ILE A 241 -17.78 0.90 5.96
CA ILE A 241 -17.32 1.44 7.24
C ILE A 241 -16.85 0.25 8.08
N HIS A 242 -15.65 0.33 8.62
CA HIS A 242 -15.11 -0.63 9.56
C HIS A 242 -14.56 0.11 10.77
N TYR A 243 -14.62 -0.51 11.94
CA TYR A 243 -14.00 0.04 13.12
C TYR A 243 -13.55 -1.06 14.07
N VAL A 244 -12.65 -0.70 14.96
CA VAL A 244 -12.21 -1.51 16.10
C VAL A 244 -12.05 -0.60 17.31
N ILE A 245 -12.54 -1.03 18.45
CA ILE A 245 -12.26 -0.36 19.74
C ILE A 245 -10.86 -0.76 20.16
N THR A 246 -9.95 0.21 20.19
CA THR A 246 -8.54 -0.01 20.54
C THR A 246 -8.28 0.17 22.03
N ARG A 247 -9.14 0.96 22.70
CA ARG A 247 -9.16 1.13 24.17
C ARG A 247 -10.60 1.34 24.65
N GLY A 248 -11.00 0.61 25.68
CA GLY A 248 -12.36 0.67 26.23
C GLY A 248 -12.43 0.63 27.76
N GLY A 249 -11.34 0.92 28.45
CA GLY A 249 -11.22 0.79 29.92
C GLY A 249 -10.43 -0.43 30.34
N GLN A 250 -10.32 -0.66 31.68
CA GLN A 250 -9.49 -1.74 32.25
C GLN A 250 -10.25 -2.64 33.23
N ALA A 251 -11.22 -2.10 33.97
CA ALA A 251 -11.96 -2.85 34.93
C ALA A 251 -13.43 -2.37 35.01
N PRO A 252 -14.43 -3.27 35.12
CA PRO A 252 -15.85 -2.92 35.06
C PRO A 252 -16.35 -2.11 36.27
N ASN A 253 -15.63 -2.10 37.37
CA ASN A 253 -15.97 -1.30 38.57
C ASN A 253 -15.38 0.12 38.56
N VAL A 254 -14.73 0.52 37.44
CA VAL A 254 -14.19 1.88 37.26
C VAL A 254 -14.80 2.45 35.96
N VAL A 255 -15.51 3.57 36.06
CA VAL A 255 -16.03 4.30 34.90
C VAL A 255 -14.83 4.76 34.05
N PRO A 256 -14.74 4.36 32.76
CA PRO A 256 -13.61 4.72 31.91
C PRO A 256 -13.56 6.21 31.59
N ASP A 257 -12.45 6.87 31.91
CA ASP A 257 -12.20 8.28 31.57
C ASP A 257 -11.55 8.48 30.21
N PHE A 258 -11.12 7.38 29.57
CA PHE A 258 -10.56 7.37 28.20
C PHE A 258 -11.00 6.14 27.43
N ALA A 259 -11.44 6.39 26.17
CA ALA A 259 -11.67 5.32 25.22
C ALA A 259 -11.25 5.77 23.81
N GLU A 260 -10.82 4.82 22.97
CA GLU A 260 -10.39 5.07 21.60
C GLU A 260 -11.01 4.03 20.67
N VAL A 261 -11.51 4.50 19.52
CA VAL A 261 -12.01 3.67 18.43
C VAL A 261 -11.36 4.10 17.11
N TYR A 262 -10.89 3.13 16.33
CA TYR A 262 -10.24 3.35 15.05
C TYR A 262 -11.19 3.00 13.90
N TYR A 263 -11.44 3.97 13.03
CA TYR A 263 -12.39 3.90 11.91
C TYR A 263 -11.71 3.91 10.56
N TYR A 264 -12.27 3.13 9.62
CA TYR A 264 -12.05 3.20 8.18
C TYR A 264 -13.36 3.48 7.47
N SER A 265 -13.38 4.47 6.55
CA SER A 265 -14.44 4.68 5.58
C SER A 265 -13.90 4.48 4.17
N ARG A 266 -14.62 3.75 3.32
CA ARG A 266 -14.17 3.37 1.97
C ARG A 266 -15.28 3.52 0.95
N HIS A 267 -14.93 3.92 -0.27
CA HIS A 267 -15.82 3.96 -1.43
C HIS A 267 -14.99 4.02 -2.73
N PRO A 268 -15.50 3.52 -3.90
CA PRO A 268 -14.83 3.69 -5.21
C PRO A 268 -14.55 5.14 -5.62
N LYS A 269 -15.27 6.11 -5.07
CA LYS A 269 -15.13 7.54 -5.37
C LYS A 269 -14.76 8.32 -4.13
N ARG A 270 -13.66 9.10 -4.21
CA ARG A 270 -13.14 9.90 -3.10
C ARG A 270 -14.17 10.88 -2.50
N GLU A 271 -14.93 11.58 -3.33
CA GLU A 271 -15.93 12.57 -2.84
C GLU A 271 -16.99 11.91 -1.95
N LYS A 272 -17.33 10.63 -2.23
CA LYS A 272 -18.24 9.86 -1.39
C LYS A 272 -17.61 9.45 -0.06
N VAL A 273 -16.31 9.12 -0.05
CA VAL A 273 -15.57 8.87 1.19
C VAL A 273 -15.56 10.10 2.07
N MET A 274 -15.30 11.29 1.51
CA MET A 274 -15.29 12.53 2.25
C MET A 274 -16.64 12.80 2.90
N ALA A 275 -17.72 12.74 2.12
CA ALA A 275 -19.08 12.95 2.62
C ALA A 275 -19.49 11.92 3.70
N LEU A 276 -19.07 10.66 3.55
CA LEU A 276 -19.33 9.63 4.55
C LEU A 276 -18.55 9.88 5.84
N PHE A 277 -17.29 10.26 5.71
CA PHE A 277 -16.44 10.56 6.86
C PHE A 277 -16.97 11.74 7.68
N ASP A 278 -17.48 12.79 7.02
CA ASP A 278 -18.10 13.95 7.71
C ASP A 278 -19.32 13.51 8.54
N ARG A 279 -20.09 12.51 8.07
CA ARG A 279 -21.19 11.93 8.85
C ARG A 279 -20.71 11.15 10.06
N ILE A 280 -19.57 10.42 9.93
CA ILE A 280 -18.93 9.70 11.05
C ILE A 280 -18.46 10.70 12.11
N VAL A 281 -17.84 11.82 11.70
CA VAL A 281 -17.45 12.90 12.63
C VAL A 281 -18.65 13.44 13.39
N LYS A 282 -19.77 13.72 12.70
CA LYS A 282 -21.02 14.19 13.36
C LYS A 282 -21.58 13.16 14.33
N ALA A 283 -21.47 11.87 14.05
CA ALA A 283 -21.84 10.83 15.00
C ALA A 283 -20.97 10.86 16.26
N ALA A 284 -19.66 11.08 16.10
CA ALA A 284 -18.74 11.23 17.23
C ALA A 284 -19.04 12.49 18.07
N GLU A 285 -19.31 13.63 17.42
CA GLU A 285 -19.70 14.87 18.08
C GLU A 285 -21.02 14.71 18.87
N GLY A 286 -22.03 14.07 18.24
CA GLY A 286 -23.32 13.77 18.89
C GLY A 286 -23.15 12.81 20.07
N ALA A 287 -22.29 11.81 19.97
CA ALA A 287 -21.97 10.90 21.05
C ALA A 287 -21.33 11.63 22.24
N ALA A 288 -20.34 12.47 21.98
CA ALA A 288 -19.67 13.27 23.01
C ALA A 288 -20.66 14.20 23.73
N LEU A 289 -21.50 14.89 22.97
CA LEU A 289 -22.54 15.78 23.51
C LEU A 289 -23.52 15.02 24.43
N GLY A 290 -24.02 13.86 23.95
CA GLY A 290 -25.02 13.06 24.69
C GLY A 290 -24.49 12.40 25.94
N THR A 291 -23.20 12.07 25.98
CA THR A 291 -22.55 11.41 27.13
C THR A 291 -21.81 12.36 28.05
N GLY A 292 -21.75 13.66 27.72
CA GLY A 292 -21.03 14.66 28.51
C GLY A 292 -19.51 14.44 28.52
N THR A 293 -18.95 13.93 27.42
CA THR A 293 -17.51 13.68 27.21
C THR A 293 -16.92 14.69 26.23
N ILE A 294 -15.61 14.73 26.11
CA ILE A 294 -14.88 15.52 25.09
C ILE A 294 -14.39 14.57 24.01
N MET A 295 -14.58 14.93 22.72
CA MET A 295 -14.11 14.13 21.58
C MET A 295 -13.04 14.88 20.83
N GLU A 296 -11.98 14.15 20.48
CA GLU A 296 -10.94 14.55 19.52
C GLU A 296 -10.76 13.42 18.50
N TYR A 297 -10.28 13.75 17.30
CA TYR A 297 -9.87 12.73 16.37
C TYR A 297 -8.53 13.04 15.68
N GLU A 298 -7.79 12.01 15.39
CA GLU A 298 -6.51 12.06 14.66
C GLU A 298 -6.68 11.35 13.32
N MET A 299 -6.41 12.06 12.22
CA MET A 299 -6.33 11.46 10.90
C MET A 299 -5.12 10.54 10.82
N ILE A 300 -5.33 9.27 10.52
CA ILE A 300 -4.26 8.28 10.38
C ILE A 300 -3.85 8.15 8.92
N GLY A 301 -4.81 8.13 8.00
CA GLY A 301 -4.51 7.98 6.58
C GLY A 301 -5.68 8.33 5.69
N GLY A 302 -5.38 8.41 4.40
CA GLY A 302 -6.39 8.61 3.36
C GLY A 302 -5.74 8.48 1.99
N THR A 303 -6.35 7.69 1.12
CA THR A 303 -5.89 7.47 -0.25
C THR A 303 -7.03 7.72 -1.23
N HIS A 304 -6.66 8.11 -2.45
CA HIS A 304 -7.58 8.14 -3.57
C HIS A 304 -7.82 6.72 -4.11
N ASP A 305 -8.88 6.56 -4.86
CA ASP A 305 -9.07 5.45 -5.78
C ASP A 305 -7.99 5.44 -6.88
N LEU A 306 -7.82 4.29 -7.53
CA LEU A 306 -6.89 4.18 -8.66
C LEU A 306 -7.43 4.96 -9.88
N LEU A 307 -6.54 5.73 -10.51
CA LEU A 307 -6.83 6.36 -11.79
C LEU A 307 -6.76 5.33 -12.91
N HIS A 308 -7.88 5.08 -13.57
CA HIS A 308 -7.94 4.22 -14.75
C HIS A 308 -7.39 4.93 -15.97
N VAL A 309 -6.35 4.36 -16.59
CA VAL A 309 -5.77 4.84 -17.85
C VAL A 309 -5.89 3.75 -18.91
N PRO A 310 -7.00 3.69 -19.68
CA PRO A 310 -7.29 2.59 -20.58
C PRO A 310 -6.19 2.28 -21.60
N THR A 311 -5.49 3.29 -22.09
CA THR A 311 -4.37 3.12 -23.03
C THR A 311 -3.22 2.31 -22.40
N LEU A 312 -2.82 2.64 -21.17
CA LEU A 312 -1.76 1.91 -20.46
C LEU A 312 -2.20 0.49 -20.13
N GLN A 313 -3.46 0.30 -19.69
CA GLN A 313 -4.03 -1.01 -19.41
C GLN A 313 -4.02 -1.91 -20.65
N GLN A 314 -4.39 -1.36 -21.81
CA GLN A 314 -4.38 -2.08 -23.08
C GLN A 314 -2.96 -2.48 -23.52
N MET A 315 -1.97 -1.62 -23.28
CA MET A 315 -0.55 -1.93 -23.50
C MET A 315 -0.06 -3.07 -22.59
N VAL A 316 -0.40 -3.05 -21.31
CA VAL A 316 -0.05 -4.11 -20.35
C VAL A 316 -0.71 -5.42 -20.76
N HIS A 317 -2.02 -5.42 -21.08
CA HIS A 317 -2.74 -6.60 -21.55
C HIS A 317 -2.10 -7.19 -22.83
N SER A 318 -1.76 -6.35 -23.80
CA SER A 318 -1.08 -6.79 -25.01
C SER A 318 0.27 -7.44 -24.75
N ASN A 319 1.02 -6.94 -23.75
CA ASN A 319 2.29 -7.53 -23.33
C ASN A 319 2.09 -8.85 -22.58
N PHE A 320 1.11 -8.97 -21.70
CA PHE A 320 0.74 -10.25 -21.05
C PHE A 320 0.39 -11.31 -22.08
N THR A 321 -0.39 -10.96 -23.11
CA THR A 321 -0.77 -11.89 -24.19
C THR A 321 0.45 -12.40 -24.96
N LYS A 322 1.47 -11.54 -25.18
CA LYS A 322 2.70 -11.92 -25.87
C LYS A 322 3.63 -12.79 -25.03
N ILE A 323 3.76 -12.47 -23.75
CA ILE A 323 4.60 -13.21 -22.80
C ILE A 323 4.00 -14.58 -22.52
N GLY A 324 2.68 -14.67 -22.46
CA GLY A 324 1.94 -15.87 -22.11
C GLY A 324 1.80 -16.07 -20.60
N GLY A 325 1.11 -17.14 -20.21
CA GLY A 325 0.91 -17.51 -18.81
C GLY A 325 2.01 -18.42 -18.25
N PHE A 326 1.96 -18.67 -16.97
CA PHE A 326 2.82 -19.64 -16.29
C PHE A 326 2.40 -21.07 -16.65
N LYS A 327 3.40 -21.99 -16.67
CA LYS A 327 3.17 -23.41 -16.73
C LYS A 327 3.61 -24.01 -15.40
N TYR A 328 2.67 -24.55 -14.69
CA TYR A 328 2.92 -25.20 -13.41
C TYR A 328 3.23 -26.69 -13.63
N ASN A 329 4.15 -27.22 -12.84
CA ASN A 329 4.39 -28.67 -12.79
C ASN A 329 3.34 -29.34 -11.86
N ASP A 330 3.33 -30.69 -11.85
CA ASP A 330 2.33 -31.45 -11.08
C ASP A 330 2.39 -31.19 -9.57
N GLN A 331 3.56 -30.88 -9.01
CA GLN A 331 3.73 -30.58 -7.58
C GLN A 331 3.16 -29.18 -7.25
N GLU A 332 3.39 -28.22 -8.13
CA GLU A 332 2.84 -26.85 -7.99
C GLU A 332 1.32 -26.87 -8.15
N LEU A 333 0.77 -27.64 -9.10
CA LEU A 333 -0.67 -27.84 -9.27
C LEU A 333 -1.32 -28.56 -8.07
N ALA A 334 -0.60 -29.52 -7.48
CA ALA A 334 -1.09 -30.20 -6.27
C ALA A 334 -1.05 -29.31 -5.01
N PHE A 335 -0.19 -28.31 -5.00
CA PHE A 335 -0.13 -27.30 -3.92
C PHE A 335 -1.27 -26.28 -4.02
N ALA A 336 -1.61 -25.81 -5.22
CA ALA A 336 -2.67 -24.83 -5.47
C ALA A 336 -4.07 -25.42 -5.27
#